data_7da6de4a5aa23843d3b7fa8b58aa63d2
#
_entry.id   7da6de4a5aa23843d3b7fa8b58aa63d2
#
_cell.length_a   1.000
_cell.length_b   1.000
_cell.length_c   1.000
_cell.angle_alpha   90.00
_cell.angle_beta   90.00
_cell.angle_gamma   90.00
#
_symmetry.space_group_name_H-M   'P 1'
#
loop_
_entity.id
_entity.type
_entity.pdbx_description
1 polymer ?
#
loop_
_entity_poly.entity_id
_entity_poly.type
_entity_poly.pdbx_seq_one_letter_code
_entity_poly.pdbx_strand_id
1 'polypeptide(L)'
;MDQKILKAYGAAPKTWLWQLLAAFIVACLLAWSGTAVRVSNPTSNGLEVAGNIISGIFHPSGKLLFTLGTNGVPYLLLETFCIAFLGTIVGAVISLPLSFISASNLVPKPVALIGRVLIAAIRTIPAFVYGLMFIRVTGPGPFAGLLTMSLCSIGMVSKMFIENIEDLDKRILESLDAAGCTTFQKIRYGILPQLTADFTSTIIYRFD
;
A
#
# COMPACT_ATOMS: atom_id res chain seq x y z
N MET A 1 26.21 -39.78 -22.50
CA MET A 1 25.20 -38.75 -22.15
C MET A 1 25.68 -37.34 -22.48
N ASP A 2 26.95 -37.13 -22.72
CA ASP A 2 27.56 -35.78 -22.83
C ASP A 2 27.48 -35.11 -24.22
N GLN A 3 27.41 -35.89 -25.32
CA GLN A 3 27.35 -35.28 -26.65
C GLN A 3 26.03 -34.61 -27.01
N LYS A 4 24.90 -35.02 -26.40
CA LYS A 4 23.62 -34.36 -26.61
C LYS A 4 23.52 -33.02 -25.84
N ILE A 5 24.16 -32.95 -24.68
CA ILE A 5 24.24 -31.74 -23.86
C ILE A 5 25.14 -30.70 -24.53
N LEU A 6 26.30 -31.11 -25.08
CA LEU A 6 27.18 -30.22 -25.80
C LEU A 6 26.58 -29.69 -27.10
N LYS A 7 25.77 -30.48 -27.82
CA LYS A 7 25.03 -30.01 -29.01
C LYS A 7 23.92 -29.04 -28.64
N ALA A 8 23.24 -29.24 -27.52
CA ALA A 8 22.21 -28.32 -27.03
C ALA A 8 22.80 -26.97 -26.59
N TYR A 9 24.00 -26.99 -25.99
CA TYR A 9 24.71 -25.76 -25.59
C TYR A 9 25.21 -24.97 -26.79
N GLY A 10 25.63 -25.67 -27.87
CA GLY A 10 26.06 -25.02 -29.13
C GLY A 10 24.91 -24.47 -29.97
N ALA A 11 23.69 -24.96 -29.77
CA ALA A 11 22.49 -24.49 -30.46
C ALA A 11 21.74 -23.36 -29.70
N ALA A 12 22.17 -22.96 -28.51
CA ALA A 12 21.60 -21.86 -27.77
C ALA A 12 21.80 -20.55 -28.56
N PRO A 13 20.74 -19.77 -28.83
CA PRO A 13 20.87 -18.51 -29.54
C PRO A 13 21.83 -17.60 -28.78
N LYS A 14 22.74 -16.94 -29.46
CA LYS A 14 23.71 -16.00 -28.90
C LYS A 14 22.94 -14.79 -28.35
N THR A 15 22.37 -14.93 -27.18
CA THR A 15 21.55 -13.89 -26.52
C THR A 15 22.36 -12.70 -26.03
N TRP A 16 23.70 -12.83 -25.97
CA TRP A 16 24.56 -11.76 -25.50
C TRP A 16 24.46 -10.48 -26.33
N LEU A 17 24.25 -10.61 -27.68
CA LEU A 17 24.01 -9.45 -28.54
C LEU A 17 22.73 -8.71 -28.17
N TRP A 18 21.67 -9.45 -27.86
CA TRP A 18 20.41 -8.86 -27.39
C TRP A 18 20.54 -8.20 -25.99
N GLN A 19 21.34 -8.80 -25.11
CA GLN A 19 21.65 -8.25 -23.81
C GLN A 19 22.49 -6.97 -23.93
N LEU A 20 23.50 -6.93 -24.84
CA LEU A 20 24.25 -5.72 -25.10
C LEU A 20 23.39 -4.62 -25.73
N LEU A 21 22.51 -4.98 -26.66
CA LEU A 21 21.59 -4.03 -27.28
C LEU A 21 20.61 -3.46 -26.25
N ALA A 22 20.07 -4.30 -25.38
CA ALA A 22 19.21 -3.86 -24.29
C ALA A 22 19.96 -2.95 -23.30
N ALA A 23 21.19 -3.32 -22.91
CA ALA A 23 22.03 -2.50 -22.05
C ALA A 23 22.38 -1.14 -22.70
N PHE A 24 22.65 -1.13 -24.02
CA PHE A 24 22.90 0.09 -24.76
C PHE A 24 21.66 1.01 -24.83
N ILE A 25 20.48 0.43 -25.09
CA ILE A 25 19.21 1.20 -25.08
C ILE A 25 18.98 1.81 -23.70
N VAL A 26 19.15 1.04 -22.61
CA VAL A 26 19.00 1.54 -21.24
C VAL A 26 20.02 2.64 -20.95
N ALA A 27 21.27 2.48 -21.36
CA ALA A 27 22.30 3.51 -21.19
C ALA A 27 21.97 4.80 -21.97
N CYS A 28 21.46 4.69 -23.21
CA CYS A 28 21.03 5.84 -23.99
C CYS A 28 19.82 6.55 -23.35
N LEU A 29 18.85 5.78 -22.83
CA LEU A 29 17.69 6.35 -22.11
C LEU A 29 18.12 7.05 -20.83
N LEU A 30 19.06 6.50 -20.08
CA LEU A 30 19.61 7.13 -18.87
C LEU A 30 20.40 8.40 -19.22
N ALA A 31 21.21 8.39 -20.27
CA ALA A 31 21.92 9.57 -20.74
C ALA A 31 20.93 10.67 -21.18
N TRP A 32 19.90 10.29 -21.95
CA TRP A 32 18.86 11.25 -22.34
C TRP A 32 18.09 11.79 -21.13
N SER A 33 17.70 10.93 -20.20
CA SER A 33 17.07 11.34 -18.95
C SER A 33 17.94 12.32 -18.17
N GLY A 34 19.27 12.10 -18.10
CA GLY A 34 20.21 13.01 -17.46
C GLY A 34 20.25 14.41 -18.11
N THR A 35 20.07 14.49 -19.43
CA THR A 35 20.00 15.80 -20.14
C THR A 35 18.64 16.50 -19.96
N ALA A 36 17.57 15.74 -19.77
CA ALA A 36 16.21 16.25 -19.54
C ALA A 36 16.04 16.81 -18.11
N VAL A 37 16.75 16.25 -17.14
CA VAL A 37 16.78 16.76 -15.78
C VAL A 37 17.69 18.00 -15.74
N ARG A 38 17.11 19.16 -16.04
CA ARG A 38 17.77 20.43 -15.76
C ARG A 38 17.83 20.59 -14.25
N VAL A 39 18.97 20.29 -13.66
CA VAL A 39 19.29 20.73 -12.30
C VAL A 39 19.44 22.26 -12.38
N SER A 40 18.29 22.96 -12.30
CA SER A 40 18.29 24.42 -12.18
C SER A 40 18.87 24.76 -10.82
N ASN A 41 20.13 25.18 -10.84
CA ASN A 41 20.93 25.57 -9.70
C ASN A 41 21.05 24.46 -8.63
N PRO A 42 22.09 23.61 -8.67
CA PRO A 42 22.49 22.92 -7.46
C PRO A 42 22.79 24.00 -6.45
N THR A 43 21.85 24.25 -5.54
CA THR A 43 22.15 25.08 -4.38
C THR A 43 23.42 24.50 -3.78
N SER A 44 24.46 25.33 -3.69
CA SER A 44 25.75 24.96 -3.08
C SER A 44 25.58 24.30 -1.71
N ASN A 45 24.41 24.41 -1.13
CA ASN A 45 23.97 23.88 0.15
C ASN A 45 23.46 22.41 0.08
N GLY A 46 23.30 21.78 -1.10
CA GLY A 46 22.78 20.41 -1.16
C GLY A 46 23.69 19.39 -0.47
N LEU A 47 25.01 19.52 -0.69
CA LEU A 47 26.02 18.69 0.00
C LEU A 47 26.11 19.02 1.48
N GLU A 48 25.99 20.29 1.83
CA GLU A 48 25.99 20.77 3.23
C GLU A 48 24.73 20.24 3.97
N VAL A 49 23.57 20.32 3.35
CA VAL A 49 22.32 19.75 3.90
C VAL A 49 22.43 18.23 4.07
N ALA A 50 22.98 17.52 3.09
CA ALA A 50 23.24 16.08 3.20
C ALA A 50 24.23 15.77 4.33
N GLY A 51 25.31 16.54 4.44
CA GLY A 51 26.29 16.43 5.54
C GLY A 51 25.65 16.68 6.91
N ASN A 52 24.81 17.69 7.02
CA ASN A 52 24.08 18.02 8.25
C ASN A 52 23.08 16.94 8.66
N ILE A 53 22.38 16.30 7.69
CA ILE A 53 21.49 15.18 7.96
C ILE A 53 22.29 13.98 8.48
N ILE A 54 23.39 13.63 7.83
CA ILE A 54 24.24 12.51 8.25
C ILE A 54 24.83 12.78 9.63
N SER A 55 25.37 13.98 9.84
CA SER A 55 25.91 14.41 11.15
C SER A 55 24.82 14.36 12.24
N GLY A 56 23.60 14.81 11.93
CA GLY A 56 22.47 14.78 12.87
C GLY A 56 22.05 13.35 13.29
N ILE A 57 22.20 12.37 12.39
CA ILE A 57 21.93 10.95 12.71
C ILE A 57 22.94 10.43 13.75
N PHE A 58 24.22 10.79 13.60
CA PHE A 58 25.28 10.33 14.51
C PHE A 58 25.42 11.17 15.80
N HIS A 59 24.93 12.41 15.79
CA HIS A 59 24.98 13.33 16.94
C HIS A 59 23.58 13.87 17.29
N PRO A 60 22.66 12.99 17.75
CA PRO A 60 21.31 13.42 18.11
C PRO A 60 21.36 14.34 19.33
N SER A 61 20.54 15.39 19.33
CA SER A 61 20.45 16.30 20.47
C SER A 61 19.76 15.62 21.66
N GLY A 62 20.51 15.33 22.72
CA GLY A 62 20.00 14.68 23.92
C GLY A 62 18.83 15.43 24.59
N LYS A 63 18.80 16.76 24.46
CA LYS A 63 17.69 17.58 24.97
C LYS A 63 16.35 17.23 24.29
N LEU A 64 16.31 17.03 22.97
CA LEU A 64 15.09 16.65 22.25
C LEU A 64 14.68 15.21 22.52
N LEU A 65 15.65 14.32 22.70
CA LEU A 65 15.39 12.89 22.97
C LEU A 65 14.70 12.64 24.31
N PHE A 66 15.06 13.41 25.35
CA PHE A 66 14.56 13.18 26.72
C PHE A 66 13.55 14.23 27.18
N THR A 67 13.17 15.18 26.33
CA THR A 67 12.12 16.16 26.69
C THR A 67 10.74 15.51 26.54
N LEU A 68 9.98 15.46 27.64
CA LEU A 68 8.60 14.97 27.68
C LEU A 68 7.54 15.98 27.21
N GLY A 69 7.97 17.17 26.77
CA GLY A 69 7.09 18.20 26.23
C GLY A 69 6.53 17.85 24.83
N THR A 70 5.55 18.63 24.38
CA THR A 70 4.89 18.46 23.06
C THR A 70 5.83 18.48 21.86
N ASN A 71 7.03 19.05 22.01
CA ASN A 71 8.07 19.10 20.97
C ASN A 71 9.17 18.03 21.19
N GLY A 72 9.02 17.17 22.18
CA GLY A 72 9.97 16.10 22.47
C GLY A 72 9.74 14.87 21.61
N VAL A 73 10.82 14.15 21.32
CA VAL A 73 10.76 12.91 20.51
C VAL A 73 9.80 11.87 21.10
N PRO A 74 9.73 11.62 22.44
CA PRO A 74 8.80 10.65 22.99
C PRO A 74 7.34 10.99 22.72
N TYR A 75 6.97 12.27 22.83
CA TYR A 75 5.61 12.73 22.53
C TYR A 75 5.26 12.54 21.05
N LEU A 76 6.16 12.93 20.14
CA LEU A 76 5.96 12.79 18.70
C LEU A 76 5.88 11.32 18.25
N LEU A 77 6.65 10.43 18.90
CA LEU A 77 6.54 8.99 18.65
C LEU A 77 5.18 8.44 19.07
N LEU A 78 4.72 8.81 20.27
CA LEU A 78 3.40 8.41 20.75
C LEU A 78 2.28 8.95 19.87
N GLU A 79 2.38 10.21 19.45
CA GLU A 79 1.45 10.83 18.52
C GLU A 79 1.39 10.09 17.18
N THR A 80 2.56 9.77 16.61
CA THR A 80 2.65 9.00 15.36
C THR A 80 2.03 7.62 15.51
N PHE A 81 2.28 6.95 16.63
CA PHE A 81 1.67 5.66 16.94
C PHE A 81 0.14 5.75 17.02
N CYS A 82 -0.39 6.77 17.74
CA CYS A 82 -1.81 7.00 17.82
C CYS A 82 -2.46 7.29 16.45
N ILE A 83 -1.78 8.08 15.59
CA ILE A 83 -2.25 8.37 14.24
C ILE A 83 -2.31 7.08 13.41
N ALA A 84 -1.26 6.26 13.46
CA ALA A 84 -1.21 5.00 12.72
C ALA A 84 -2.31 4.03 13.19
N PHE A 85 -2.47 3.89 14.51
CA PHE A 85 -3.47 3.02 15.12
C PHE A 85 -4.89 3.47 14.77
N LEU A 86 -5.23 4.72 15.05
CA LEU A 86 -6.57 5.25 14.82
C LEU A 86 -6.88 5.31 13.31
N GLY A 87 -5.91 5.71 12.47
CA GLY A 87 -6.06 5.74 11.02
C GLY A 87 -6.33 4.36 10.43
N THR A 88 -5.67 3.33 10.95
CA THR A 88 -5.91 1.95 10.50
C THR A 88 -7.28 1.45 10.93
N ILE A 89 -7.72 1.72 12.17
CA ILE A 89 -9.05 1.32 12.64
C ILE A 89 -10.14 1.99 11.81
N VAL A 90 -10.07 3.31 11.63
CA VAL A 90 -11.04 4.05 10.82
C VAL A 90 -11.07 3.52 9.39
N GLY A 91 -9.89 3.29 8.80
CA GLY A 91 -9.76 2.70 7.47
C GLY A 91 -10.38 1.31 7.39
N ALA A 92 -10.13 0.44 8.36
CA ALA A 92 -10.67 -0.92 8.42
C ALA A 92 -12.21 -0.93 8.54
N VAL A 93 -12.76 -0.09 9.40
CA VAL A 93 -14.22 0.01 9.58
C VAL A 93 -14.91 0.45 8.28
N ILE A 94 -14.35 1.41 7.56
CA ILE A 94 -14.90 1.86 6.27
C ILE A 94 -14.66 0.80 5.18
N SER A 95 -13.57 0.05 5.27
CA SER A 95 -13.24 -1.02 4.32
C SER A 95 -14.22 -2.19 4.35
N LEU A 96 -14.81 -2.50 5.51
CA LEU A 96 -15.77 -3.60 5.65
C LEU A 96 -16.95 -3.48 4.68
N PRO A 97 -17.79 -2.43 4.74
CA PRO A 97 -18.93 -2.32 3.82
C PRO A 97 -18.46 -2.21 2.36
N LEU A 98 -17.35 -1.54 2.10
CA LEU A 98 -16.82 -1.37 0.75
C LEU A 98 -16.38 -2.72 0.15
N SER A 99 -15.77 -3.60 0.93
CA SER A 99 -15.36 -4.93 0.50
C SER A 99 -16.55 -5.84 0.16
N PHE A 100 -17.62 -5.81 0.98
CA PHE A 100 -18.83 -6.60 0.69
C PHE A 100 -19.53 -6.17 -0.60
N ILE A 101 -19.55 -4.86 -0.90
CA ILE A 101 -20.12 -4.33 -2.16
C ILE A 101 -19.21 -4.66 -3.35
N SER A 102 -17.93 -4.90 -3.12
CA SER A 102 -16.93 -5.12 -4.18
C SER A 102 -16.61 -6.60 -4.43
N ALA A 103 -17.12 -7.52 -3.59
CA ALA A 103 -16.88 -8.95 -3.72
C ALA A 103 -17.81 -9.57 -4.80
N SER A 104 -17.22 -10.18 -5.84
CA SER A 104 -17.96 -10.69 -7.01
C SER A 104 -18.76 -11.96 -6.75
N ASN A 105 -18.53 -12.63 -5.63
CA ASN A 105 -19.29 -13.79 -5.17
C ASN A 105 -20.59 -13.42 -4.41
N LEU A 106 -20.74 -12.16 -3.99
CA LEU A 106 -21.87 -11.67 -3.19
C LEU A 106 -22.83 -10.77 -3.95
N VAL A 107 -22.30 -10.00 -4.91
CA VAL A 107 -23.06 -8.99 -5.66
C VAL A 107 -22.89 -9.19 -7.16
N PRO A 108 -23.82 -8.68 -7.99
CA PRO A 108 -23.70 -8.75 -9.44
C PRO A 108 -22.38 -8.14 -9.92
N LYS A 109 -21.76 -8.77 -10.93
CA LYS A 109 -20.46 -8.37 -11.49
C LYS A 109 -20.31 -6.86 -11.78
N PRO A 110 -21.30 -6.15 -12.37
CA PRO A 110 -21.14 -4.71 -12.63
C PRO A 110 -21.04 -3.89 -11.34
N VAL A 111 -21.74 -4.27 -10.27
CA VAL A 111 -21.66 -3.57 -8.97
C VAL A 111 -20.28 -3.82 -8.32
N ALA A 112 -19.84 -5.08 -8.32
CA ALA A 112 -18.50 -5.42 -7.83
C ALA A 112 -17.40 -4.67 -8.59
N LEU A 113 -17.54 -4.53 -9.91
CA LEU A 113 -16.57 -3.82 -10.73
C LEU A 113 -16.48 -2.33 -10.34
N ILE A 114 -17.60 -1.66 -10.12
CA ILE A 114 -17.61 -0.25 -9.68
C ILE A 114 -16.88 -0.10 -8.35
N GLY A 115 -17.16 -0.97 -7.37
CA GLY A 115 -16.47 -0.94 -6.07
C GLY A 115 -14.96 -1.16 -6.21
N ARG A 116 -14.55 -2.13 -7.03
CA ARG A 116 -13.12 -2.38 -7.29
C ARG A 116 -12.43 -1.22 -8.00
N VAL A 117 -13.09 -0.60 -8.97
CA VAL A 117 -12.53 0.60 -9.63
C VAL A 117 -12.34 1.74 -8.65
N LEU A 118 -13.30 1.96 -7.74
CA LEU A 118 -13.17 2.96 -6.68
C LEU A 118 -11.97 2.66 -5.76
N ILE A 119 -11.84 1.42 -5.29
CA ILE A 119 -10.70 1.00 -4.46
C ILE A 119 -9.38 1.16 -5.22
N ALA A 120 -9.34 0.76 -6.49
CA ALA A 120 -8.16 0.92 -7.34
C ALA A 120 -7.80 2.40 -7.51
N ALA A 121 -8.78 3.28 -7.73
CA ALA A 121 -8.57 4.73 -7.84
C ALA A 121 -7.93 5.30 -6.56
N ILE A 122 -8.43 4.91 -5.38
CA ILE A 122 -7.84 5.32 -4.10
C ILE A 122 -6.37 4.85 -4.00
N ARG A 123 -6.04 3.65 -4.46
CA ARG A 123 -4.68 3.09 -4.39
C ARG A 123 -3.72 3.66 -5.43
N THR A 124 -4.23 4.25 -6.50
CA THR A 124 -3.40 4.84 -7.56
C THR A 124 -2.69 6.10 -7.09
N ILE A 125 -3.30 6.83 -6.14
CA ILE A 125 -2.74 8.06 -5.61
C ILE A 125 -1.73 7.73 -4.49
N PRO A 126 -0.46 8.16 -4.59
CA PRO A 126 0.52 7.97 -3.53
C PRO A 126 0.12 8.63 -2.22
N ALA A 127 0.42 8.00 -1.08
CA ALA A 127 0.09 8.52 0.26
C ALA A 127 0.57 9.95 0.50
N PHE A 128 1.74 10.29 -0.04
CA PHE A 128 2.31 11.63 0.03
C PHE A 128 1.38 12.70 -0.59
N VAL A 129 0.73 12.39 -1.73
CA VAL A 129 -0.19 13.32 -2.40
C VAL A 129 -1.42 13.56 -1.52
N TYR A 130 -1.97 12.51 -0.92
CA TYR A 130 -3.07 12.64 0.06
C TYR A 130 -2.66 13.50 1.24
N GLY A 131 -1.46 13.30 1.78
CA GLY A 131 -0.92 14.13 2.85
C GLY A 131 -0.91 15.62 2.50
N LEU A 132 -0.40 15.97 1.33
CA LEU A 132 -0.37 17.35 0.86
C LEU A 132 -1.78 17.93 0.64
N MET A 133 -2.71 17.14 0.11
CA MET A 133 -4.10 17.56 -0.07
C MET A 133 -4.76 17.86 1.28
N PHE A 134 -4.62 16.96 2.26
CA PHE A 134 -5.23 17.17 3.57
C PHE A 134 -4.57 18.32 4.33
N ILE A 135 -3.27 18.49 4.26
CA ILE A 135 -2.59 19.65 4.85
C ILE A 135 -3.15 20.97 4.28
N ARG A 136 -3.48 21.01 3.00
CA ARG A 136 -4.10 22.19 2.37
C ARG A 136 -5.50 22.50 2.92
N VAL A 137 -6.26 21.48 3.32
CA VAL A 137 -7.65 21.62 3.79
C VAL A 137 -7.71 21.83 5.30
N THR A 138 -6.96 21.04 6.07
CA THR A 138 -7.03 21.01 7.53
C THR A 138 -5.89 21.76 8.22
N GLY A 139 -4.89 22.17 7.46
CA GLY A 139 -3.64 22.68 8.00
C GLY A 139 -2.64 21.56 8.34
N PRO A 140 -1.36 21.92 8.57
CA PRO A 140 -0.34 20.96 9.00
C PRO A 140 -0.63 20.49 10.44
N GLY A 141 -0.65 19.18 10.66
CA GLY A 141 -0.87 18.61 11.99
C GLY A 141 -1.28 17.15 11.99
N PRO A 142 -1.50 16.58 13.18
CA PRO A 142 -1.86 15.18 13.39
C PRO A 142 -3.13 14.75 12.65
N PHE A 143 -4.08 15.65 12.52
CA PHE A 143 -5.36 15.36 11.88
C PHE A 143 -5.22 15.12 10.39
N ALA A 144 -4.35 15.88 9.69
CA ALA A 144 -4.02 15.62 8.29
C ALA A 144 -3.35 14.24 8.10
N GLY A 145 -2.47 13.87 9.02
CA GLY A 145 -1.85 12.55 9.08
C GLY A 145 -2.88 11.43 9.28
N LEU A 146 -3.81 11.61 10.21
CA LEU A 146 -4.89 10.67 10.48
C LEU A 146 -5.76 10.42 9.24
N LEU A 147 -6.20 11.48 8.56
CA LEU A 147 -7.00 11.35 7.33
C LEU A 147 -6.23 10.64 6.21
N THR A 148 -4.95 10.97 6.06
CA THR A 148 -4.07 10.32 5.09
C THR A 148 -3.95 8.82 5.35
N MET A 149 -3.64 8.44 6.59
CA MET A 149 -3.51 7.03 6.99
C MET A 149 -4.82 6.27 6.86
N SER A 150 -5.95 6.90 7.23
CA SER A 150 -7.28 6.29 7.08
C SER A 150 -7.58 5.99 5.62
N LEU A 151 -7.38 6.95 4.72
CA LEU A 151 -7.69 6.79 3.31
C LEU A 151 -6.78 5.75 2.63
N CYS A 152 -5.49 5.77 2.93
CA CYS A 152 -4.55 4.75 2.46
C CYS A 152 -4.91 3.35 2.96
N SER A 153 -5.34 3.25 4.23
CA SER A 153 -5.77 1.98 4.82
C SER A 153 -7.05 1.45 4.17
N ILE A 154 -8.01 2.32 3.81
CA ILE A 154 -9.21 1.90 3.05
C ILE A 154 -8.82 1.18 1.77
N GLY A 155 -7.91 1.76 0.98
CA GLY A 155 -7.50 1.16 -0.29
C GLY A 155 -6.85 -0.21 -0.14
N MET A 156 -5.97 -0.39 0.85
CA MET A 156 -5.23 -1.63 1.07
C MET A 156 -6.10 -2.69 1.74
N VAL A 157 -6.75 -2.34 2.85
CA VAL A 157 -7.55 -3.28 3.65
C VAL A 157 -8.76 -3.77 2.87
N SER A 158 -9.45 -2.89 2.12
CA SER A 158 -10.58 -3.33 1.28
C SER A 158 -10.17 -4.39 0.26
N LYS A 159 -8.99 -4.25 -0.36
CA LYS A 159 -8.52 -5.26 -1.31
C LYS A 159 -8.32 -6.61 -0.63
N MET A 160 -7.64 -6.65 0.51
CA MET A 160 -7.38 -7.87 1.25
C MET A 160 -8.68 -8.50 1.77
N PHE A 161 -9.63 -7.69 2.22
CA PHE A 161 -10.96 -8.18 2.62
C PHE A 161 -11.75 -8.79 1.45
N ILE A 162 -11.67 -8.20 0.25
CA ILE A 162 -12.29 -8.76 -0.96
C ILE A 162 -11.68 -10.13 -1.27
N GLU A 163 -10.36 -10.25 -1.23
CA GLU A 163 -9.65 -11.51 -1.45
C GLU A 163 -10.13 -12.57 -0.45
N ASN A 164 -10.14 -12.26 0.84
CA ASN A 164 -10.63 -13.17 1.88
C ASN A 164 -12.10 -13.60 1.65
N ILE A 165 -12.97 -12.67 1.23
CA ILE A 165 -14.38 -12.98 0.93
C ILE A 165 -14.50 -13.87 -0.31
N GLU A 166 -13.69 -13.65 -1.33
CA GLU A 166 -13.76 -14.40 -2.58
C GLU A 166 -13.13 -15.79 -2.49
N ASP A 167 -12.18 -15.97 -1.58
CA ASP A 167 -11.53 -17.26 -1.28
C ASP A 167 -12.43 -18.19 -0.43
N LEU A 168 -13.56 -17.69 0.08
CA LEU A 168 -14.48 -18.50 0.84
C LEU A 168 -15.04 -19.66 0.02
N ASP A 169 -15.17 -20.85 0.64
CA ASP A 169 -15.71 -22.06 -0.02
C ASP A 169 -17.12 -21.79 -0.57
N LYS A 170 -17.28 -21.94 -1.88
CA LYS A 170 -18.55 -21.71 -2.58
C LYS A 170 -19.69 -22.58 -2.06
N ARG A 171 -19.38 -23.78 -1.55
CA ARG A 171 -20.36 -24.69 -0.97
C ARG A 171 -21.10 -24.07 0.21
N ILE A 172 -20.46 -23.19 0.96
CA ILE A 172 -21.07 -22.48 2.08
C ILE A 172 -22.11 -21.50 1.56
N LEU A 173 -21.78 -20.75 0.52
CA LEU A 173 -22.70 -19.80 -0.11
C LEU A 173 -23.88 -20.53 -0.76
N GLU A 174 -23.63 -21.63 -1.46
CA GLU A 174 -24.66 -22.48 -2.09
C GLU A 174 -25.61 -23.09 -1.05
N SER A 175 -25.09 -23.54 0.10
CA SER A 175 -25.94 -24.09 1.17
C SER A 175 -26.86 -23.02 1.77
N LEU A 176 -26.39 -21.79 1.92
CA LEU A 176 -27.18 -20.66 2.39
C LEU A 176 -28.22 -20.21 1.34
N ASP A 177 -27.88 -20.33 0.05
CA ASP A 177 -28.82 -20.11 -1.05
C ASP A 177 -29.93 -21.12 -1.05
N ALA A 178 -29.60 -22.40 -0.88
CA ALA A 178 -30.55 -23.48 -0.77
C ALA A 178 -31.50 -23.31 0.45
N ALA A 179 -31.00 -22.71 1.53
CA ALA A 179 -31.80 -22.36 2.70
C ALA A 179 -32.68 -21.10 2.50
N GLY A 180 -32.60 -20.44 1.33
CA GLY A 180 -33.40 -19.24 1.03
C GLY A 180 -32.89 -17.95 1.70
N CYS A 181 -31.65 -17.92 2.14
CA CYS A 181 -31.07 -16.76 2.80
C CYS A 181 -30.91 -15.56 1.86
N THR A 182 -31.30 -14.39 2.31
CA THR A 182 -31.00 -13.11 1.63
C THR A 182 -29.50 -12.80 1.70
N THR A 183 -28.98 -11.95 0.80
CA THR A 183 -27.57 -11.54 0.79
C THR A 183 -27.11 -11.00 2.16
N PHE A 184 -27.94 -10.21 2.83
CA PHE A 184 -27.60 -9.69 4.15
C PHE A 184 -27.51 -10.80 5.22
N GLN A 185 -28.40 -11.79 5.16
CA GLN A 185 -28.37 -12.95 6.06
C GLN A 185 -27.13 -13.82 5.80
N LYS A 186 -26.74 -14.03 4.53
CA LYS A 186 -25.49 -14.71 4.19
C LYS A 186 -24.26 -14.01 4.78
N ILE A 187 -24.20 -12.68 4.65
CA ILE A 187 -23.10 -11.90 5.22
C ILE A 187 -23.06 -12.06 6.75
N ARG A 188 -24.20 -11.86 7.42
CA ARG A 188 -24.27 -11.83 8.88
C ARG A 188 -24.06 -13.22 9.53
N TYR A 189 -24.62 -14.26 8.99
CA TYR A 189 -24.64 -15.59 9.61
C TYR A 189 -23.64 -16.58 8.96
N GLY A 190 -23.27 -16.39 7.72
CA GLY A 190 -22.36 -17.29 7.01
C GLY A 190 -20.95 -16.73 6.91
N ILE A 191 -20.80 -15.53 6.36
CA ILE A 191 -19.50 -15.00 5.97
C ILE A 191 -18.77 -14.35 7.16
N LEU A 192 -19.44 -13.42 7.84
CA LEU A 192 -18.82 -12.63 8.90
C LEU A 192 -18.24 -13.51 10.03
N PRO A 193 -18.96 -14.52 10.58
CA PRO A 193 -18.39 -15.37 11.62
C PRO A 193 -17.16 -16.16 11.20
N GLN A 194 -17.09 -16.57 9.94
CA GLN A 194 -15.97 -17.36 9.42
C GLN A 194 -14.75 -16.50 9.14
N LEU A 195 -14.95 -15.29 8.61
CA LEU A 195 -13.87 -14.41 8.20
C LEU A 195 -13.40 -13.43 9.29
N THR A 196 -13.99 -13.46 10.50
CA THR A 196 -13.56 -12.57 11.59
C THR A 196 -12.08 -12.74 11.94
N ALA A 197 -11.57 -13.97 11.93
CA ALA A 197 -10.16 -14.25 12.19
C ALA A 197 -9.26 -13.68 11.08
N ASP A 198 -9.64 -13.87 9.82
CA ASP A 198 -8.89 -13.40 8.65
C ASP A 198 -8.91 -11.86 8.56
N PHE A 199 -10.06 -11.25 8.85
CA PHE A 199 -10.17 -9.80 8.91
C PHE A 199 -9.32 -9.21 10.03
N THR A 200 -9.32 -9.83 11.20
CA THR A 200 -8.49 -9.41 12.32
C THR A 200 -7.00 -9.55 11.97
N SER A 201 -6.61 -10.68 11.39
CA SER A 201 -5.25 -10.91 10.90
C SER A 201 -4.82 -9.85 9.87
N THR A 202 -5.70 -9.52 8.93
CA THR A 202 -5.45 -8.48 7.92
C THR A 202 -5.24 -7.10 8.56
N ILE A 203 -6.04 -6.76 9.57
CA ILE A 203 -5.89 -5.48 10.30
C ILE A 203 -4.57 -5.46 11.06
N ILE A 204 -4.20 -6.56 11.73
CA ILE A 204 -2.93 -6.66 12.46
C ILE A 204 -1.75 -6.55 11.48
N TYR A 205 -1.81 -7.24 10.35
CA TYR A 205 -0.77 -7.16 9.29
C TYR A 205 -0.56 -5.73 8.78
N ARG A 206 -1.59 -4.88 8.85
CA ARG A 206 -1.47 -3.47 8.43
C ARG A 206 -0.65 -2.63 9.40
N PHE A 207 -0.47 -3.07 10.65
CA PHE A 207 0.36 -2.40 11.66
C PHE A 207 1.84 -2.75 11.53
N ASP A 208 2.17 -3.86 10.87
CA ASP A 208 3.52 -4.33 10.66
C ASP A 208 4.15 -3.63 9.44
#